data_8e361de648b320edfff25b63d640326b
#
_entry.id   8e361de648b320edfff25b63d640326b
#
_cell.length_a   1.000
_cell.length_b   1.000
_cell.length_c   1.000
_cell.angle_alpha   90.00
_cell.angle_beta   90.00
_cell.angle_gamma   90.00
#
_symmetry.space_group_name_H-M   'P 1'
#
loop_
_entity.id
_entity.type
_entity.pdbx_description
1 polymer ?
#
loop_
_entity_poly.entity_id
_entity_poly.type
_entity_poly.pdbx_seq_one_letter_code
_entity_poly.pdbx_strand_id
1 'polypeptide(L)'
;MEQNDKRRMKMKKLCSIFLAVIIVLFTVQVCFVSALESGFSTEKMSSDEQKNIISHLRIEQTDKEPRNNALLCFDVSNNGYVAIGSESLPKKNISVYDEKGSFIYGYNFKSDGSFGVGWKNDFLVIYLVRENAAITINNNGDVLLCEEIKDTAENSSYWNNEIFSAERTRNNTRYTMKNKSKLLNIFATSYSVLERTDESGVSTVYDNSSNYEIKLIAACLGIIVIIIIAIVCLTKQFKKRKIDP
;
A
#
# COMPACT_ATOMS: atom_id res chain seq x y z
N MET A 1 -51.41 22.95 -34.68
CA MET A 1 -50.46 21.91 -35.14
C MET A 1 -49.00 22.39 -35.11
N GLU A 2 -48.73 23.57 -35.53
CA GLU A 2 -47.37 24.17 -35.64
C GLU A 2 -46.61 24.39 -34.31
N GLN A 3 -47.30 24.64 -33.21
CA GLN A 3 -46.71 24.92 -31.91
C GLN A 3 -46.14 23.65 -31.22
N ASN A 4 -46.71 22.49 -31.53
CA ASN A 4 -46.23 21.20 -31.01
C ASN A 4 -44.96 20.73 -31.75
N ASP A 5 -44.80 21.03 -33.02
CA ASP A 5 -43.62 20.70 -33.83
C ASP A 5 -42.40 21.56 -33.40
N LYS A 6 -42.60 22.84 -33.08
CA LYS A 6 -41.54 23.72 -32.54
C LYS A 6 -41.05 23.26 -31.16
N ARG A 7 -41.93 22.75 -30.29
CA ARG A 7 -41.53 22.17 -28.99
C ARG A 7 -40.78 20.87 -29.15
N ARG A 8 -41.21 19.98 -30.05
CA ARG A 8 -40.49 18.73 -30.36
C ARG A 8 -39.09 18.97 -30.93
N MET A 9 -38.92 19.97 -31.80
CA MET A 9 -37.60 20.34 -32.33
C MET A 9 -36.66 20.92 -31.24
N LYS A 10 -37.18 21.77 -30.35
CA LYS A 10 -36.39 22.27 -29.21
C LYS A 10 -35.95 21.15 -28.27
N MET A 11 -36.84 20.20 -27.92
CA MET A 11 -36.48 19.07 -27.12
C MET A 11 -35.41 18.18 -27.74
N LYS A 12 -35.53 17.87 -29.05
CA LYS A 12 -34.51 17.09 -29.77
C LYS A 12 -33.14 17.77 -29.75
N LYS A 13 -33.07 19.10 -29.97
CA LYS A 13 -31.84 19.87 -29.86
C LYS A 13 -31.24 19.85 -28.44
N LEU A 14 -32.08 19.97 -27.40
CA LEU A 14 -31.65 19.92 -26.01
C LEU A 14 -31.09 18.53 -25.66
N CYS A 15 -31.75 17.46 -26.07
CA CYS A 15 -31.26 16.10 -25.86
C CYS A 15 -29.93 15.82 -26.60
N SER A 16 -29.79 16.36 -27.83
CA SER A 16 -28.55 16.22 -28.61
C SER A 16 -27.38 16.95 -27.95
N ILE A 17 -27.60 18.16 -27.41
CA ILE A 17 -26.60 18.92 -26.67
C ILE A 17 -26.21 18.19 -25.37
N PHE A 18 -27.20 17.67 -24.64
CA PHE A 18 -26.95 16.91 -23.38
C PHE A 18 -26.16 15.64 -23.63
N LEU A 19 -26.48 14.90 -24.72
CA LEU A 19 -25.72 13.72 -25.13
C LEU A 19 -24.28 14.07 -25.54
N ALA A 20 -24.07 15.18 -26.27
CA ALA A 20 -22.72 15.65 -26.61
C ALA A 20 -21.88 16.03 -25.39
N VAL A 21 -22.48 16.68 -24.38
CA VAL A 21 -21.82 17.01 -23.13
C VAL A 21 -21.44 15.76 -22.34
N ILE A 22 -22.30 14.75 -22.30
CA ILE A 22 -22.01 13.45 -21.66
C ILE A 22 -20.83 12.77 -22.36
N ILE A 23 -20.81 12.74 -23.70
CA ILE A 23 -19.71 12.14 -24.48
C ILE A 23 -18.39 12.88 -24.19
N VAL A 24 -18.39 14.21 -24.15
CA VAL A 24 -17.20 15.01 -23.82
C VAL A 24 -16.74 14.75 -22.39
N LEU A 25 -17.63 14.63 -21.42
CA LEU A 25 -17.28 14.29 -20.03
C LEU A 25 -16.67 12.90 -19.93
N PHE A 26 -17.18 11.91 -20.68
CA PHE A 26 -16.60 10.57 -20.71
C PHE A 26 -15.23 10.51 -21.42
N THR A 27 -15.04 11.30 -22.48
CA THR A 27 -13.73 11.34 -23.19
C THR A 27 -12.64 12.04 -22.38
N VAL A 28 -12.98 13.03 -21.56
CA VAL A 28 -12.04 13.71 -20.67
C VAL A 28 -11.53 12.78 -19.55
N GLN A 29 -12.35 11.84 -19.07
CA GLN A 29 -11.91 10.87 -18.05
C GLN A 29 -10.90 9.84 -18.58
N VAL A 30 -10.92 9.51 -19.87
CA VAL A 30 -9.99 8.54 -20.48
C VAL A 30 -8.58 9.12 -20.67
N CYS A 31 -8.43 10.44 -20.75
CA CYS A 31 -7.12 11.09 -20.92
C CYS A 31 -6.28 11.18 -19.62
N PHE A 32 -6.86 10.96 -18.44
CA PHE A 32 -6.14 11.01 -17.17
C PHE A 32 -5.51 9.68 -16.73
N VAL A 33 -5.82 8.57 -17.40
CA VAL A 33 -5.28 7.24 -17.04
C VAL A 33 -3.85 7.02 -17.58
N SER A 34 -3.40 7.82 -18.53
CA SER A 34 -2.12 7.60 -19.23
C SER A 34 -0.89 8.27 -18.58
N ALA A 35 -1.06 9.06 -17.49
CA ALA A 35 0.03 9.81 -16.86
C ALA A 35 0.64 9.12 -15.63
N LEU A 36 0.13 7.95 -15.21
CA LEU A 36 0.51 7.24 -13.96
C LEU A 36 1.60 6.17 -14.14
N GLU A 37 2.09 5.95 -15.35
CA GLU A 37 3.11 4.91 -15.60
C GLU A 37 4.56 5.33 -15.27
N SER A 38 4.82 6.55 -14.85
CA SER A 38 6.19 7.07 -14.71
C SER A 38 6.84 6.91 -13.33
N GLY A 39 6.11 6.47 -12.30
CA GLY A 39 6.60 6.45 -10.92
C GLY A 39 6.57 7.85 -10.29
N PHE A 40 7.33 8.02 -9.19
CA PHE A 40 7.45 9.32 -8.54
C PHE A 40 8.18 10.36 -9.39
N SER A 41 7.70 11.59 -9.36
CA SER A 41 8.48 12.74 -9.78
C SER A 41 9.52 13.05 -8.70
N THR A 42 10.79 12.89 -9.03
CA THR A 42 11.92 13.07 -8.10
C THR A 42 12.78 14.27 -8.49
N GLU A 43 13.60 14.72 -7.55
CA GLU A 43 14.66 15.68 -7.81
C GLU A 43 15.94 15.30 -7.06
N LYS A 44 17.02 15.96 -7.44
CA LYS A 44 18.33 15.69 -6.86
C LYS A 44 18.38 16.21 -5.42
N MET A 45 18.59 15.29 -4.49
CA MET A 45 18.81 15.61 -3.08
C MET A 45 20.21 16.17 -2.84
N SER A 46 20.37 17.05 -1.84
CA SER A 46 21.69 17.53 -1.44
C SER A 46 22.61 16.40 -0.94
N SER A 47 23.93 16.55 -1.16
CA SER A 47 24.90 15.51 -0.76
C SER A 47 24.92 15.25 0.74
N ASP A 48 24.63 16.24 1.56
CA ASP A 48 24.64 16.11 3.02
C ASP A 48 23.36 15.38 3.52
N GLU A 49 22.21 15.66 2.93
CA GLU A 49 20.97 14.93 3.18
C GLU A 49 21.07 13.47 2.76
N GLN A 50 21.62 13.20 1.55
CA GLN A 50 21.87 11.82 1.10
C GLN A 50 22.73 11.05 2.09
N LYS A 51 23.86 11.61 2.52
CA LYS A 51 24.75 10.99 3.50
C LYS A 51 24.04 10.73 4.83
N ASN A 52 23.25 11.68 5.28
CA ASN A 52 22.50 11.55 6.52
C ASN A 52 21.49 10.39 6.43
N ILE A 53 20.65 10.34 5.40
CA ILE A 53 19.67 9.28 5.20
C ILE A 53 20.36 7.92 5.09
N ILE A 54 21.37 7.79 4.20
CA ILE A 54 22.05 6.52 3.98
C ILE A 54 22.74 6.01 5.26
N SER A 55 23.34 6.90 6.04
CA SER A 55 24.01 6.52 7.30
C SER A 55 23.03 6.01 8.38
N HIS A 56 21.81 6.52 8.38
CA HIS A 56 20.76 6.09 9.32
C HIS A 56 20.11 4.77 8.90
N LEU A 57 19.90 4.54 7.61
CA LEU A 57 19.22 3.34 7.09
C LEU A 57 19.94 2.04 7.44
N ARG A 58 21.26 2.00 7.34
CA ARG A 58 22.08 0.80 7.61
C ARG A 58 21.49 -0.44 6.95
N ILE A 59 21.44 -0.44 5.62
CA ILE A 59 20.89 -1.56 4.84
C ILE A 59 21.84 -2.75 4.96
N GLU A 60 21.32 -3.88 5.42
CA GLU A 60 22.04 -5.14 5.58
C GLU A 60 21.31 -6.23 4.79
N GLN A 61 22.00 -6.87 3.86
CA GLN A 61 21.45 -8.02 3.14
C GLN A 61 21.32 -9.22 4.10
N THR A 62 20.32 -10.06 3.88
CA THR A 62 20.07 -11.29 4.66
C THR A 62 19.62 -12.42 3.75
N ASP A 63 20.10 -13.62 4.04
CA ASP A 63 19.68 -14.91 3.49
C ASP A 63 18.58 -15.59 4.34
N LYS A 64 18.15 -14.93 5.43
CA LYS A 64 17.14 -15.45 6.34
C LYS A 64 15.81 -14.77 6.09
N GLU A 65 14.81 -15.57 5.75
CA GLU A 65 13.44 -15.12 5.63
C GLU A 65 12.93 -14.58 6.97
N PRO A 66 12.47 -13.30 7.05
CA PRO A 66 11.84 -12.78 8.26
C PRO A 66 10.45 -13.41 8.41
N ARG A 67 10.33 -14.38 9.31
CA ARG A 67 9.06 -15.05 9.59
C ARG A 67 8.22 -14.25 10.57
N ASN A 68 6.89 -14.37 10.44
CA ASN A 68 5.89 -13.83 11.36
C ASN A 68 5.67 -12.31 11.30
N ASN A 69 6.03 -11.66 10.22
CA ASN A 69 5.79 -10.24 10.01
C ASN A 69 4.54 -10.00 9.14
N ALA A 70 3.80 -8.94 9.47
CA ALA A 70 2.71 -8.49 8.61
C ALA A 70 3.26 -7.86 7.33
N LEU A 71 2.55 -8.03 6.22
CA LEU A 71 2.82 -7.33 4.97
C LEU A 71 2.30 -5.90 5.06
N LEU A 72 3.14 -4.94 4.69
CA LEU A 72 2.80 -3.52 4.65
C LEU A 72 2.67 -2.99 3.23
N CYS A 73 3.55 -3.45 2.35
CA CYS A 73 3.60 -3.07 0.94
C CYS A 73 4.24 -4.20 0.13
N PHE A 74 4.08 -4.17 -1.17
CA PHE A 74 4.76 -5.07 -2.09
C PHE A 74 4.87 -4.47 -3.48
N ASP A 75 5.77 -4.99 -4.28
CA ASP A 75 5.80 -4.74 -5.71
C ASP A 75 6.31 -5.98 -6.46
N VAL A 76 6.02 -6.04 -7.76
CA VAL A 76 6.37 -7.17 -8.62
C VAL A 76 7.20 -6.64 -9.79
N SER A 77 8.38 -7.23 -10.00
CA SER A 77 9.26 -6.89 -11.12
C SER A 77 8.71 -7.41 -12.45
N ASN A 78 9.25 -6.91 -13.55
CA ASN A 78 8.90 -7.42 -14.89
C ASN A 78 9.32 -8.89 -15.09
N ASN A 79 10.32 -9.37 -14.32
CA ASN A 79 10.81 -10.74 -14.34
C ASN A 79 10.06 -11.66 -13.35
N GLY A 80 8.98 -11.18 -12.71
CA GLY A 80 8.16 -11.96 -11.79
C GLY A 80 8.69 -12.05 -10.35
N TYR A 81 9.81 -11.39 -10.01
CA TYR A 81 10.25 -11.30 -8.62
C TYR A 81 9.30 -10.44 -7.79
N VAL A 82 9.00 -10.89 -6.59
CA VAL A 82 8.07 -10.22 -5.67
C VAL A 82 8.85 -9.70 -4.48
N ALA A 83 8.88 -8.37 -4.32
CA ALA A 83 9.42 -7.72 -3.13
C ALA A 83 8.30 -7.43 -2.13
N ILE A 84 8.45 -7.89 -0.89
CA ILE A 84 7.48 -7.70 0.19
C ILE A 84 8.12 -6.86 1.29
N GLY A 85 7.50 -5.72 1.61
CA GLY A 85 7.86 -4.89 2.75
C GLY A 85 7.12 -5.32 4.02
N SER A 86 7.86 -5.50 5.11
CA SER A 86 7.34 -5.88 6.42
C SER A 86 8.09 -5.18 7.55
N GLU A 87 7.58 -5.28 8.77
CA GLU A 87 8.18 -4.63 9.93
C GLU A 87 8.36 -5.60 11.09
N SER A 88 9.55 -5.57 11.69
CA SER A 88 9.89 -6.26 12.93
C SER A 88 10.64 -5.27 13.82
N LEU A 89 9.88 -4.50 14.60
CA LEU A 89 10.42 -3.41 15.43
C LEU A 89 11.73 -3.80 16.17
N PRO A 90 12.78 -2.99 16.11
CA PRO A 90 12.86 -1.67 15.47
C PRO A 90 13.29 -1.68 13.98
N LYS A 91 13.39 -2.84 13.35
CA LYS A 91 13.87 -3.00 11.97
C LYS A 91 12.71 -3.08 10.98
N LYS A 92 12.95 -2.54 9.78
CA LYS A 92 12.16 -2.77 8.58
C LYS A 92 12.81 -3.89 7.78
N ASN A 93 12.01 -4.64 7.05
CA ASN A 93 12.46 -5.79 6.28
C ASN A 93 11.88 -5.71 4.87
N ILE A 94 12.69 -6.06 3.88
CA ILE A 94 12.23 -6.36 2.53
C ILE A 94 12.65 -7.79 2.22
N SER A 95 11.70 -8.61 1.79
CA SER A 95 11.94 -9.99 1.37
C SER A 95 11.63 -10.14 -0.10
N VAL A 96 12.54 -10.75 -0.85
CA VAL A 96 12.39 -11.00 -2.28
C VAL A 96 12.13 -12.48 -2.51
N TYR A 97 11.06 -12.76 -3.25
CA TYR A 97 10.61 -14.10 -3.61
C TYR A 97 10.64 -14.28 -5.12
N ASP A 98 10.80 -15.52 -5.56
CA ASP A 98 10.54 -15.88 -6.95
C ASP A 98 9.02 -15.93 -7.24
N GLU A 99 8.66 -16.14 -8.50
CA GLU A 99 7.26 -16.25 -8.93
C GLU A 99 6.51 -17.45 -8.32
N LYS A 100 7.23 -18.41 -7.74
CA LYS A 100 6.66 -19.60 -7.07
C LYS A 100 6.51 -19.40 -5.56
N GLY A 101 6.91 -18.24 -5.04
CA GLY A 101 6.88 -17.92 -3.62
C GLY A 101 8.05 -18.48 -2.82
N SER A 102 9.17 -18.86 -3.48
CA SER A 102 10.40 -19.25 -2.78
C SER A 102 11.19 -18.00 -2.40
N PHE A 103 11.56 -17.87 -1.12
CA PHE A 103 12.42 -16.79 -0.65
C PHE A 103 13.80 -16.88 -1.29
N ILE A 104 14.32 -15.76 -1.81
CA ILE A 104 15.62 -15.69 -2.47
C ILE A 104 16.63 -14.96 -1.58
N TYR A 105 16.33 -13.73 -1.21
CA TYR A 105 17.12 -12.88 -0.32
C TYR A 105 16.25 -11.77 0.28
N GLY A 106 16.81 -11.03 1.22
CA GLY A 106 16.13 -9.87 1.79
C GLY A 106 17.09 -8.80 2.26
N TYR A 107 16.52 -7.72 2.77
CA TYR A 107 17.23 -6.60 3.39
C TYR A 107 16.60 -6.23 4.71
N ASN A 108 17.45 -5.93 5.69
CA ASN A 108 17.06 -5.30 6.94
C ASN A 108 17.57 -3.86 6.93
N PHE A 109 16.76 -2.92 7.39
CA PHE A 109 17.20 -1.53 7.53
C PHE A 109 16.46 -0.83 8.66
N LYS A 110 16.90 0.39 9.00
CA LYS A 110 16.26 1.22 10.02
C LYS A 110 15.56 2.40 9.37
N SER A 111 14.32 2.66 9.76
CA SER A 111 13.57 3.87 9.38
C SER A 111 12.52 4.14 10.44
N ASP A 112 12.31 5.40 10.79
CA ASP A 112 11.36 5.83 11.82
C ASP A 112 9.93 6.00 11.27
N GLY A 113 9.77 5.99 9.96
CA GLY A 113 8.48 6.19 9.28
C GLY A 113 7.95 4.94 8.59
N SER A 114 6.81 5.13 7.91
CA SER A 114 6.31 4.17 6.93
C SER A 114 7.24 4.13 5.72
N PHE A 115 7.28 3.01 5.04
CA PHE A 115 8.06 2.84 3.82
C PHE A 115 7.27 2.05 2.78
N GLY A 116 7.66 2.20 1.52
CA GLY A 116 7.18 1.42 0.41
C GLY A 116 8.32 0.72 -0.32
N VAL A 117 7.98 -0.20 -1.20
CA VAL A 117 8.93 -0.88 -2.09
C VAL A 117 8.47 -0.78 -3.52
N GLY A 118 9.42 -0.77 -4.44
CA GLY A 118 9.17 -0.79 -5.88
C GLY A 118 10.33 -1.40 -6.66
N TRP A 119 10.07 -1.70 -7.93
CA TRP A 119 11.09 -2.15 -8.86
C TRP A 119 11.30 -1.11 -9.97
N LYS A 120 12.54 -0.78 -10.27
CA LYS A 120 12.95 0.09 -11.38
C LYS A 120 14.12 -0.56 -12.12
N ASN A 121 13.89 -1.01 -13.37
CA ASN A 121 14.90 -1.65 -14.19
C ASN A 121 15.66 -2.78 -13.43
N ASP A 122 14.94 -3.68 -12.79
CA ASP A 122 15.45 -4.80 -11.99
C ASP A 122 16.20 -4.41 -10.70
N PHE A 123 16.29 -3.12 -10.35
CA PHE A 123 16.77 -2.64 -9.08
C PHE A 123 15.62 -2.42 -8.09
N LEU A 124 15.86 -2.75 -6.84
CA LEU A 124 14.89 -2.50 -5.79
C LEU A 124 14.95 -1.01 -5.38
N VAL A 125 13.78 -0.42 -5.20
CA VAL A 125 13.62 0.94 -4.69
C VAL A 125 12.93 0.91 -3.35
N ILE A 126 13.54 1.55 -2.36
CA ILE A 126 12.96 1.79 -1.03
C ILE A 126 12.42 3.22 -1.02
N TYR A 127 11.13 3.36 -0.79
CA TYR A 127 10.49 4.67 -0.66
C TYR A 127 10.27 4.99 0.82
N LEU A 128 10.86 6.06 1.30
CA LEU A 128 10.75 6.53 2.70
C LEU A 128 9.75 7.67 2.78
N VAL A 129 8.65 7.45 3.50
CA VAL A 129 7.57 8.45 3.59
C VAL A 129 8.00 9.69 4.37
N ARG A 130 8.67 9.49 5.51
CA ARG A 130 9.04 10.59 6.41
C ARG A 130 10.13 11.48 5.82
N GLU A 131 11.07 10.87 5.14
CA GLU A 131 12.22 11.52 4.53
C GLU A 131 11.93 12.04 3.11
N ASN A 132 10.74 11.77 2.56
CA ASN A 132 10.39 12.01 1.15
C ASN A 132 11.48 11.53 0.18
N ALA A 133 12.03 10.35 0.41
CA ALA A 133 13.18 9.86 -0.33
C ALA A 133 12.90 8.56 -1.08
N ALA A 134 13.42 8.45 -2.30
CA ALA A 134 13.49 7.24 -3.11
C ALA A 134 14.94 6.75 -3.18
N ILE A 135 15.20 5.53 -2.70
CA ILE A 135 16.54 4.97 -2.59
C ILE A 135 16.61 3.71 -3.43
N THR A 136 17.36 3.77 -4.51
CA THR A 136 17.62 2.62 -5.38
C THR A 136 18.83 1.86 -4.88
N ILE A 137 18.69 0.55 -4.71
CA ILE A 137 19.76 -0.34 -4.25
C ILE A 137 20.04 -1.44 -5.27
N ASN A 138 21.29 -1.90 -5.30
CA ASN A 138 21.67 -3.09 -6.07
C ASN A 138 21.38 -4.38 -5.27
N ASN A 139 21.67 -5.53 -5.88
CA ASN A 139 21.44 -6.84 -5.26
C ASN A 139 22.30 -7.10 -4.00
N ASN A 140 23.35 -6.33 -3.78
CA ASN A 140 24.19 -6.42 -2.57
C ASN A 140 23.71 -5.50 -1.45
N GLY A 141 22.68 -4.65 -1.72
CA GLY A 141 22.19 -3.65 -0.78
C GLY A 141 22.95 -2.32 -0.83
N ASP A 142 23.89 -2.15 -1.79
CA ASP A 142 24.60 -0.88 -1.97
C ASP A 142 23.65 0.15 -2.58
N VAL A 143 23.69 1.36 -2.05
CA VAL A 143 22.86 2.48 -2.55
C VAL A 143 23.45 2.99 -3.87
N LEU A 144 22.67 2.89 -4.93
CA LEU A 144 23.03 3.39 -6.27
C LEU A 144 22.57 4.84 -6.47
N LEU A 145 21.40 5.17 -5.95
CA LEU A 145 20.76 6.46 -6.13
C LEU A 145 19.92 6.80 -4.90
N CYS A 146 19.94 8.07 -4.49
CA CYS A 146 19.07 8.62 -3.45
C CYS A 146 18.54 9.96 -3.95
N GLU A 147 17.23 10.03 -4.15
CA GLU A 147 16.52 11.18 -4.72
C GLU A 147 15.44 11.67 -3.77
N GLU A 148 15.14 12.95 -3.81
CA GLU A 148 14.01 13.53 -3.11
C GLU A 148 12.72 13.33 -3.91
N ILE A 149 11.65 12.86 -3.24
CA ILE A 149 10.30 12.75 -3.84
C ILE A 149 9.63 14.11 -3.70
N LYS A 150 9.25 14.74 -4.82
CA LYS A 150 8.60 16.04 -4.80
C LYS A 150 7.24 16.00 -4.10
N ASP A 151 6.95 17.03 -3.32
CA ASP A 151 5.63 17.19 -2.71
C ASP A 151 4.64 17.76 -3.77
N THR A 152 4.02 16.83 -4.51
CA THR A 152 3.02 17.14 -5.55
C THR A 152 1.76 16.31 -5.34
N ALA A 153 0.64 16.78 -5.90
CA ALA A 153 -0.63 16.04 -5.84
C ALA A 153 -0.53 14.68 -6.57
N GLU A 154 0.23 14.62 -7.66
CA GLU A 154 0.49 13.40 -8.41
C GLU A 154 1.25 12.38 -7.58
N ASN A 155 2.31 12.81 -6.87
CA ASN A 155 3.08 11.94 -5.99
C ASN A 155 2.25 11.48 -4.79
N SER A 156 1.43 12.36 -4.21
CA SER A 156 0.49 11.98 -3.15
C SER A 156 -0.52 10.92 -3.63
N SER A 157 -1.02 11.06 -4.85
CA SER A 157 -1.88 10.05 -5.49
C SER A 157 -1.13 8.73 -5.73
N TYR A 158 0.11 8.80 -6.18
CA TYR A 158 0.95 7.62 -6.43
C TYR A 158 1.25 6.83 -5.15
N TRP A 159 1.52 7.52 -4.02
CA TRP A 159 1.65 6.87 -2.71
C TRP A 159 0.45 6.00 -2.37
N ASN A 160 -0.76 6.55 -2.51
CA ASN A 160 -1.98 5.89 -2.09
C ASN A 160 -2.44 4.79 -3.06
N ASN A 161 -2.36 5.06 -4.37
CA ASN A 161 -2.95 4.20 -5.39
C ASN A 161 -1.97 3.14 -5.90
N GLU A 162 -0.67 3.41 -5.76
CA GLU A 162 0.36 2.48 -6.22
C GLU A 162 1.16 1.90 -5.06
N ILE A 163 1.93 2.69 -4.31
CA ILE A 163 2.88 2.15 -3.33
C ILE A 163 2.18 1.38 -2.19
N PHE A 164 1.07 1.90 -1.67
CA PHE A 164 0.29 1.27 -0.60
C PHE A 164 -0.95 0.53 -1.09
N SER A 165 -1.07 0.31 -2.41
CA SER A 165 -2.15 -0.51 -2.94
C SER A 165 -2.05 -1.96 -2.45
N ALA A 166 -3.19 -2.51 -2.04
CA ALA A 166 -3.28 -3.93 -1.71
C ALA A 166 -3.30 -4.84 -2.96
N GLU A 167 -3.39 -4.27 -4.16
CA GLU A 167 -3.49 -5.00 -5.40
C GLU A 167 -2.51 -4.48 -6.46
N ARG A 168 -1.94 -5.40 -7.24
CA ARG A 168 -1.12 -5.11 -8.40
C ARG A 168 -1.38 -6.08 -9.53
N THR A 169 -1.27 -5.59 -10.74
CA THR A 169 -1.30 -6.43 -11.95
C THR A 169 -0.01 -6.26 -12.72
N ARG A 170 0.69 -7.37 -13.00
CA ARG A 170 1.88 -7.42 -13.84
C ARG A 170 1.79 -8.62 -14.78
N ASN A 171 2.06 -8.43 -16.06
CA ASN A 171 2.08 -9.50 -17.06
C ASN A 171 0.81 -10.39 -17.02
N ASN A 172 -0.37 -9.79 -16.97
CA ASN A 172 -1.69 -10.47 -16.84
C ASN A 172 -1.86 -11.28 -15.54
N THR A 173 -0.95 -11.15 -14.59
CA THR A 173 -1.03 -11.78 -13.27
C THR A 173 -1.43 -10.73 -12.23
N ARG A 174 -2.47 -11.02 -11.45
CA ARG A 174 -2.95 -10.17 -10.35
C ARG A 174 -2.38 -10.67 -9.04
N TYR A 175 -1.85 -9.75 -8.27
CA TYR A 175 -1.35 -9.98 -6.91
C TYR A 175 -2.22 -9.21 -5.92
N THR A 176 -2.59 -9.85 -4.80
CA THR A 176 -3.50 -9.24 -3.81
C THR A 176 -3.02 -9.55 -2.40
N MET A 177 -2.75 -8.50 -1.62
CA MET A 177 -2.55 -8.61 -0.17
C MET A 177 -3.91 -8.70 0.52
N LYS A 178 -4.06 -9.66 1.44
CA LYS A 178 -5.29 -9.81 2.23
C LYS A 178 -5.03 -10.50 3.56
N ASN A 179 -6.01 -10.46 4.45
CA ASN A 179 -6.10 -11.34 5.61
C ASN A 179 -7.07 -12.50 5.31
N LYS A 180 -6.80 -13.68 5.82
CA LYS A 180 -7.75 -14.83 5.69
C LYS A 180 -9.07 -14.52 6.37
N SER A 181 -9.03 -13.85 7.52
CA SER A 181 -10.24 -13.35 8.18
C SER A 181 -10.80 -12.14 7.42
N LYS A 182 -11.98 -12.29 6.82
CA LYS A 182 -12.66 -11.22 6.08
C LYS A 182 -12.91 -9.96 6.92
N LEU A 183 -13.17 -10.11 8.22
CA LEU A 183 -13.40 -8.99 9.13
C LEU A 183 -12.16 -8.10 9.27
N LEU A 184 -10.96 -8.69 9.24
CA LEU A 184 -9.71 -7.94 9.34
C LEU A 184 -9.41 -7.12 8.08
N ASN A 185 -9.99 -7.45 6.93
CA ASN A 185 -9.77 -6.70 5.68
C ASN A 185 -10.52 -5.37 5.63
N ILE A 186 -11.54 -5.15 6.47
CA ILE A 186 -12.37 -3.92 6.45
C ILE A 186 -11.56 -2.70 6.88
N PHE A 187 -10.61 -2.87 7.82
CA PHE A 187 -9.80 -1.79 8.39
C PHE A 187 -8.30 -2.08 8.30
N ALA A 188 -7.90 -2.99 7.38
CA ALA A 188 -6.53 -3.45 7.31
C ALA A 188 -5.59 -2.36 6.78
N THR A 189 -4.57 -2.05 7.55
CA THR A 189 -3.36 -1.32 7.12
C THR A 189 -2.16 -2.25 6.95
N SER A 190 -2.35 -3.54 7.24
CA SER A 190 -1.36 -4.60 7.14
C SER A 190 -2.07 -5.94 6.91
N TYR A 191 -1.39 -6.86 6.26
CA TYR A 191 -1.97 -8.09 5.74
C TYR A 191 -1.16 -9.31 6.16
N SER A 192 -1.77 -10.49 6.05
CA SER A 192 -1.13 -11.76 6.43
C SER A 192 -0.77 -12.64 5.24
N VAL A 193 -1.39 -12.41 4.08
CA VAL A 193 -1.24 -13.26 2.89
C VAL A 193 -1.06 -12.39 1.65
N LEU A 194 -0.15 -12.80 0.76
CA LEU A 194 -0.07 -12.32 -0.62
C LEU A 194 -0.43 -13.47 -1.56
N GLU A 195 -1.50 -13.28 -2.31
CA GLU A 195 -1.93 -14.22 -3.35
C GLU A 195 -1.59 -13.73 -4.75
N ARG A 196 -1.28 -14.68 -5.62
CA ARG A 196 -1.11 -14.52 -7.05
C ARG A 196 -2.29 -15.20 -7.76
N THR A 197 -2.89 -14.53 -8.71
CA THR A 197 -3.98 -15.05 -9.55
C THR A 197 -3.59 -14.87 -11.02
N ASP A 198 -3.53 -15.94 -11.76
CA ASP A 198 -3.26 -15.99 -13.19
C ASP A 198 -4.21 -16.98 -13.88
N GLU A 199 -3.97 -17.29 -15.16
CA GLU A 199 -4.80 -18.21 -15.96
C GLU A 199 -4.81 -19.64 -15.38
N SER A 200 -3.78 -20.04 -14.62
CA SER A 200 -3.68 -21.36 -13.97
C SER A 200 -4.47 -21.45 -12.65
N GLY A 201 -4.91 -20.30 -12.12
CA GLY A 201 -5.68 -20.21 -10.88
C GLY A 201 -5.05 -19.33 -9.82
N VAL A 202 -5.36 -19.63 -8.56
CA VAL A 202 -4.88 -18.87 -7.39
C VAL A 202 -3.78 -19.65 -6.69
N SER A 203 -2.66 -19.00 -6.46
CA SER A 203 -1.54 -19.52 -5.67
C SER A 203 -1.13 -18.53 -4.58
N THR A 204 -0.46 -19.01 -3.53
CA THR A 204 0.00 -18.18 -2.42
C THR A 204 1.50 -17.93 -2.57
N VAL A 205 1.90 -16.67 -2.61
CA VAL A 205 3.31 -16.25 -2.61
C VAL A 205 3.85 -16.17 -1.19
N TYR A 206 3.05 -15.64 -0.26
CA TYR A 206 3.42 -15.49 1.14
C TYR A 206 2.23 -15.71 2.05
N ASP A 207 2.42 -16.44 3.16
CA ASP A 207 1.38 -16.72 4.16
C ASP A 207 1.93 -16.71 5.59
N ASN A 208 1.48 -15.73 6.36
CA ASN A 208 1.75 -15.62 7.79
C ASN A 208 0.46 -15.57 8.62
N SER A 209 -0.66 -15.97 8.07
CA SER A 209 -1.98 -15.82 8.68
C SER A 209 -2.11 -16.50 10.03
N SER A 210 -1.51 -17.67 10.21
CA SER A 210 -1.60 -18.45 11.46
C SER A 210 -1.02 -17.72 12.68
N ASN A 211 0.01 -16.90 12.50
CA ASN A 211 0.66 -16.20 13.60
C ASN A 211 0.16 -14.77 13.76
N TYR A 212 0.01 -14.05 12.65
CA TYR A 212 -0.37 -12.64 12.68
C TYR A 212 -1.83 -12.43 13.08
N GLU A 213 -2.76 -13.14 12.43
CA GLU A 213 -4.18 -12.94 12.68
C GLU A 213 -4.59 -13.35 14.09
N ILE A 214 -4.00 -14.43 14.63
CA ILE A 214 -4.25 -14.86 16.02
C ILE A 214 -3.81 -13.76 16.99
N LYS A 215 -2.62 -13.18 16.83
CA LYS A 215 -2.12 -12.10 17.68
C LYS A 215 -3.02 -10.87 17.60
N LEU A 216 -3.47 -10.50 16.40
CA LEU A 216 -4.35 -9.35 16.20
C LEU A 216 -5.72 -9.56 16.84
N ILE A 217 -6.33 -10.72 16.65
CA ILE A 217 -7.61 -11.07 17.29
C ILE A 217 -7.48 -11.07 18.82
N ALA A 218 -6.40 -11.64 19.37
CA ALA A 218 -6.15 -11.64 20.80
C ALA A 218 -5.99 -10.21 21.35
N ALA A 219 -5.30 -9.33 20.64
CA ALA A 219 -5.17 -7.91 21.01
C ALA A 219 -6.53 -7.19 21.00
N CYS A 220 -7.35 -7.39 19.98
CA CYS A 220 -8.70 -6.82 19.91
C CYS A 220 -9.59 -7.30 21.06
N LEU A 221 -9.56 -8.60 21.37
CA LEU A 221 -10.31 -9.15 22.52
C LEU A 221 -9.81 -8.55 23.84
N GLY A 222 -8.51 -8.37 24.03
CA GLY A 222 -7.92 -7.72 25.18
C GLY A 222 -8.45 -6.28 25.37
N ILE A 223 -8.51 -5.50 24.30
CA ILE A 223 -9.05 -4.13 24.34
C ILE A 223 -10.54 -4.15 24.73
N ILE A 224 -11.34 -5.06 24.18
CA ILE A 224 -12.77 -5.18 24.50
C ILE A 224 -12.93 -5.48 26.00
N VAL A 225 -12.16 -6.39 26.55
CA VAL A 225 -12.18 -6.72 28.00
C VAL A 225 -11.85 -5.50 28.84
N ILE A 226 -10.83 -4.73 28.48
CA ILE A 226 -10.46 -3.49 29.20
C ILE A 226 -11.61 -2.48 29.18
N ILE A 227 -12.25 -2.29 28.02
CA ILE A 227 -13.41 -1.39 27.88
C ILE A 227 -14.57 -1.85 28.78
N ILE A 228 -14.88 -3.14 28.82
CA ILE A 228 -15.94 -3.69 29.68
C ILE A 228 -15.62 -3.44 31.16
N ILE A 229 -14.39 -3.70 31.58
CA ILE A 229 -13.96 -3.43 32.97
C ILE A 229 -14.10 -1.94 33.30
N ALA A 230 -13.67 -1.04 32.41
CA ALA A 230 -13.78 0.39 32.61
C ALA A 230 -15.26 0.83 32.77
N ILE A 231 -16.17 0.32 31.92
CA ILE A 231 -17.62 0.59 32.03
C ILE A 231 -18.18 0.10 33.35
N VAL A 232 -17.84 -1.12 33.78
CA VAL A 232 -18.29 -1.68 35.07
C VAL A 232 -17.78 -0.85 36.25
N CYS A 233 -16.52 -0.40 36.22
CA CYS A 233 -15.96 0.45 37.25
C CYS A 233 -16.66 1.81 37.32
N LEU A 234 -16.91 2.45 36.18
CA LEU A 234 -17.63 3.72 36.10
C LEU A 234 -19.05 3.59 36.62
N THR A 235 -19.80 2.56 36.24
CA THR A 235 -21.17 2.34 36.68
C THR A 235 -21.24 2.10 38.19
N LYS A 236 -20.27 1.40 38.79
CA LYS A 236 -20.16 1.23 40.25
C LYS A 236 -19.90 2.55 40.96
N GLN A 237 -19.02 3.41 40.44
CA GLN A 237 -18.76 4.74 41.01
C GLN A 237 -19.97 5.65 40.95
N PHE A 238 -20.70 5.66 39.83
CA PHE A 238 -21.94 6.44 39.70
C PHE A 238 -23.05 5.95 40.68
N LYS A 239 -23.17 4.64 40.92
CA LYS A 239 -24.09 4.11 41.92
C LYS A 239 -23.73 4.55 43.36
N LYS A 240 -22.39 4.54 43.68
CA LYS A 240 -21.93 4.95 45.02
C LYS A 240 -22.22 6.42 45.30
N ARG A 241 -22.01 7.32 44.30
CA ARG A 241 -22.34 8.77 44.44
C ARG A 241 -23.82 9.10 44.55
N LYS A 242 -24.72 8.19 44.16
CA LYS A 242 -26.17 8.38 44.32
C LYS A 242 -26.72 7.92 45.69
N ILE A 243 -25.93 7.20 46.47
CA ILE A 243 -26.33 6.60 47.76
C ILE A 243 -25.83 7.46 48.93
N ASP A 244 -24.82 8.26 48.74
CA ASP A 244 -24.31 9.24 49.74
C ASP A 244 -24.78 10.65 49.31
N PRO A 245 -25.92 11.17 49.89
CA PRO A 245 -26.41 12.51 49.60
C PRO A 245 -25.55 13.59 50.29
#